data_97bc5fa8d5a5bbdb5896ac509c3c5fcc
#
_entry.id   97bc5fa8d5a5bbdb5896ac509c3c5fcc
#
_cell.length_a   1.000
_cell.length_b   1.000
_cell.length_c   1.000
_cell.angle_alpha   90.00
_cell.angle_beta   90.00
_cell.angle_gamma   90.00
#
_symmetry.space_group_name_H-M   'P 1'
#
loop_
_entity.id
_entity.type
_entity.pdbx_description
1 polymer ?
#
loop_
_entity_poly.entity_id
_entity_poly.type
_entity_poly.pdbx_seq_one_letter_code
_entity_poly.pdbx_strand_id
1 'polypeptide(L)'
;NTWSGLFNGDDFWIIGRHSFFEKVLNTFDKRMLEMGFECEWVTTANIHETEFCQMLFYPCADGIVPGPKIGRILFRLGWSVTLQDLDVFGMVEGLYITCHHIPFIHEFLLAHRRLVKGKYEPSYIHGPTASYPHETSPETWAFLQARYGLMEAHLVQFQELMDSVKSLPTIVSWPLFEEVARVDN
;
A
#
# COMPACT_ATOMS: atom_id res chain seq x y z
N ASN A 1 -27.41 -7.06 -9.44
CA ASN A 1 -26.23 -6.31 -9.91
C ASN A 1 -24.98 -7.06 -9.53
N THR A 2 -24.06 -7.14 -10.47
CA THR A 2 -22.96 -8.10 -10.38
C THR A 2 -21.59 -7.43 -10.50
N TRP A 3 -21.54 -6.14 -10.22
CA TRP A 3 -20.32 -5.36 -10.23
C TRP A 3 -20.34 -4.27 -9.17
N SER A 4 -19.14 -3.83 -8.73
CA SER A 4 -18.88 -2.67 -7.88
C SER A 4 -17.65 -1.94 -8.40
N GLY A 5 -17.51 -0.66 -8.09
CA GLY A 5 -16.38 0.11 -8.58
C GLY A 5 -16.02 1.28 -7.69
N LEU A 6 -14.76 1.68 -7.80
CA LEU A 6 -14.19 2.89 -7.22
C LEU A 6 -13.76 3.80 -8.36
N PHE A 7 -13.95 5.10 -8.21
CA PHE A 7 -13.64 6.11 -9.19
C PHE A 7 -12.99 7.31 -8.48
N ASN A 8 -11.87 7.77 -9.02
CA ASN A 8 -11.18 8.94 -8.50
C ASN A 8 -10.52 9.71 -9.66
N GLY A 9 -11.20 10.76 -10.14
CA GLY A 9 -10.77 11.49 -11.33
C GLY A 9 -10.82 10.61 -12.57
N ASP A 10 -9.67 10.40 -13.19
CA ASP A 10 -9.43 9.54 -14.36
C ASP A 10 -9.12 8.08 -14.00
N ASP A 11 -8.74 7.83 -12.75
CA ASP A 11 -8.54 6.48 -12.24
C ASP A 11 -9.85 5.79 -11.91
N PHE A 12 -9.99 4.53 -12.29
CA PHE A 12 -11.12 3.70 -11.88
C PHE A 12 -10.70 2.24 -11.66
N TRP A 13 -11.42 1.60 -10.75
CA TRP A 13 -11.27 0.19 -10.43
C TRP A 13 -12.65 -0.46 -10.37
N ILE A 14 -12.82 -1.56 -11.07
CA ILE A 14 -14.11 -2.25 -11.16
C ILE A 14 -13.91 -3.73 -10.87
N ILE A 15 -14.74 -4.26 -9.98
CA ILE A 15 -14.84 -5.69 -9.71
C ILE A 15 -16.19 -6.21 -10.19
N GLY A 16 -16.19 -7.35 -10.87
CA GLY A 16 -17.40 -7.95 -11.38
C GLY A 16 -17.18 -9.35 -11.94
N ARG A 17 -18.26 -9.96 -12.42
CA ARG A 17 -18.15 -11.26 -13.13
C ARG A 17 -17.51 -11.07 -14.49
N HIS A 18 -16.74 -12.08 -14.93
CA HIS A 18 -16.10 -12.06 -16.27
C HIS A 18 -17.08 -11.75 -17.40
N SER A 19 -18.27 -12.34 -17.40
CA SER A 19 -19.31 -12.07 -18.39
C SER A 19 -19.82 -10.62 -18.43
N PHE A 20 -19.63 -9.87 -17.35
CA PHE A 20 -19.91 -8.44 -17.33
C PHE A 20 -18.85 -7.68 -18.13
N PHE A 21 -17.57 -7.99 -17.90
CA PHE A 21 -16.47 -7.31 -18.58
C PHE A 21 -16.49 -7.54 -20.09
N GLU A 22 -16.73 -8.75 -20.55
CA GLU A 22 -16.85 -9.04 -21.99
C GLU A 22 -17.88 -8.15 -22.71
N LYS A 23 -18.97 -7.82 -22.02
CA LYS A 23 -20.03 -6.97 -22.60
C LYS A 23 -19.76 -5.48 -22.49
N VAL A 24 -19.13 -5.08 -21.39
CA VAL A 24 -19.01 -3.67 -21.01
C VAL A 24 -17.77 -3.02 -21.61
N LEU A 25 -16.63 -3.71 -21.60
CA LEU A 25 -15.36 -3.12 -22.03
C LEU A 25 -15.44 -2.56 -23.46
N ASN A 26 -15.88 -3.36 -24.43
CA ASN A 26 -15.97 -2.91 -25.82
C ASN A 26 -16.93 -1.71 -26.01
N THR A 27 -18.01 -1.66 -25.24
CA THR A 27 -18.97 -0.56 -25.30
C THR A 27 -18.43 0.69 -24.62
N PHE A 28 -17.77 0.50 -23.48
CA PHE A 28 -17.19 1.57 -22.68
C PHE A 28 -16.06 2.26 -23.45
N ASP A 29 -15.10 1.50 -23.97
CA ASP A 29 -13.99 2.04 -24.76
C ASP A 29 -14.46 2.87 -25.94
N LYS A 30 -15.44 2.35 -26.66
CA LYS A 30 -16.02 3.09 -27.78
C LYS A 30 -16.62 4.42 -27.34
N ARG A 31 -17.37 4.43 -26.23
CA ARG A 31 -17.97 5.65 -25.68
C ARG A 31 -16.94 6.63 -25.16
N MET A 32 -15.90 6.15 -24.49
CA MET A 32 -14.81 6.99 -24.00
C MET A 32 -14.04 7.62 -25.18
N LEU A 33 -13.76 6.84 -26.23
CA LEU A 33 -13.10 7.35 -27.43
C LEU A 33 -13.96 8.38 -28.17
N GLU A 34 -15.29 8.19 -28.26
CA GLU A 34 -16.23 9.17 -28.82
C GLU A 34 -16.18 10.50 -28.03
N MET A 35 -15.83 10.47 -26.74
CA MET A 35 -15.65 11.65 -25.89
C MET A 35 -14.21 12.20 -25.91
N GLY A 36 -13.29 11.57 -26.65
CA GLY A 36 -11.89 11.97 -26.77
C GLY A 36 -10.97 11.40 -25.68
N PHE A 37 -11.38 10.36 -24.95
CA PHE A 37 -10.58 9.67 -23.95
C PHE A 37 -10.12 8.31 -24.46
N GLU A 38 -8.84 8.00 -24.26
CA GLU A 38 -8.28 6.66 -24.42
C GLU A 38 -8.19 6.00 -23.04
N CYS A 39 -8.70 4.76 -22.92
CA CYS A 39 -8.67 4.00 -21.69
C CYS A 39 -7.62 2.90 -21.78
N GLU A 40 -6.75 2.83 -20.78
CA GLU A 40 -5.88 1.69 -20.57
C GLU A 40 -6.49 0.75 -19.53
N TRP A 41 -6.59 -0.53 -19.90
CA TRP A 41 -7.20 -1.55 -19.05
C TRP A 41 -6.18 -2.58 -18.61
N VAL A 42 -6.12 -2.82 -17.32
CA VAL A 42 -5.48 -4.01 -16.77
C VAL A 42 -6.57 -4.89 -16.18
N THR A 43 -6.69 -6.11 -16.67
CA THR A 43 -7.71 -7.07 -16.21
C THR A 43 -7.02 -8.26 -15.57
N THR A 44 -7.40 -8.59 -14.34
CA THR A 44 -6.87 -9.75 -13.62
C THR A 44 -7.97 -10.43 -12.81
N ALA A 45 -7.79 -11.72 -12.52
CA ALA A 45 -8.60 -12.46 -11.55
C ALA A 45 -7.98 -12.46 -10.14
N ASN A 46 -6.78 -11.90 -9.99
CA ASN A 46 -5.98 -11.97 -8.78
C ASN A 46 -5.97 -10.64 -8.06
N ILE A 47 -6.42 -10.60 -6.82
CA ILE A 47 -6.45 -9.37 -6.02
C ILE A 47 -5.05 -8.77 -5.79
N HIS A 48 -4.02 -9.61 -5.69
CA HIS A 48 -2.64 -9.16 -5.47
C HIS A 48 -2.00 -8.47 -6.67
N GLU A 49 -2.64 -8.52 -7.85
CA GLU A 49 -2.23 -7.83 -9.07
C GLU A 49 -3.00 -6.53 -9.29
N THR A 50 -4.05 -6.27 -8.49
CA THR A 50 -4.90 -5.10 -8.66
C THR A 50 -4.36 -3.89 -7.92
N GLU A 51 -4.46 -2.73 -8.58
CA GLU A 51 -4.06 -1.44 -8.03
C GLU A 51 -5.14 -0.39 -8.31
N PHE A 52 -5.30 0.56 -7.38
CA PHE A 52 -6.12 1.73 -7.57
C PHE A 52 -5.48 2.94 -6.89
N CYS A 53 -5.24 4.02 -7.63
CA CYS A 53 -4.56 5.21 -7.11
C CYS A 53 -3.24 4.86 -6.38
N GLN A 54 -2.48 3.90 -6.91
CA GLN A 54 -1.22 3.38 -6.34
C GLN A 54 -1.37 2.69 -4.97
N MET A 55 -2.58 2.33 -4.59
CA MET A 55 -2.87 1.50 -3.43
C MET A 55 -3.16 0.05 -3.85
N LEU A 56 -2.85 -0.86 -2.96
CA LEU A 56 -3.22 -2.27 -3.01
C LEU A 56 -4.38 -2.54 -2.07
N PHE A 57 -4.99 -3.70 -2.21
CA PHE A 57 -6.12 -4.15 -1.42
C PHE A 57 -5.72 -5.37 -0.60
N TYR A 58 -5.28 -5.12 0.63
CA TYR A 58 -4.78 -6.16 1.53
C TYR A 58 -5.94 -6.91 2.19
N PRO A 59 -6.03 -8.24 2.01
CA PRO A 59 -6.95 -9.05 2.79
C PRO A 59 -6.52 -9.04 4.27
N CYS A 60 -7.45 -8.75 5.17
CA CYS A 60 -7.26 -8.76 6.62
C CYS A 60 -8.35 -9.61 7.27
N ALA A 61 -8.24 -9.89 8.55
CA ALA A 61 -9.19 -10.75 9.26
C ALA A 61 -10.64 -10.22 9.23
N ASP A 62 -10.79 -8.90 9.19
CA ASP A 62 -12.08 -8.20 9.19
C ASP A 62 -12.52 -7.68 7.80
N GLY A 63 -11.77 -7.98 6.75
CA GLY A 63 -12.11 -7.60 5.38
C GLY A 63 -10.93 -7.18 4.52
N ILE A 64 -11.20 -6.44 3.46
CA ILE A 64 -10.18 -5.94 2.53
C ILE A 64 -9.88 -4.49 2.86
N VAL A 65 -8.61 -4.18 3.15
CA VAL A 65 -8.16 -2.86 3.59
C VAL A 65 -7.22 -2.27 2.53
N PRO A 66 -7.49 -1.08 2.00
CA PRO A 66 -6.56 -0.41 1.09
C PRO A 66 -5.31 0.05 1.84
N GLY A 67 -4.17 -0.04 1.15
CA GLY A 67 -2.91 0.43 1.70
C GLY A 67 -1.86 0.66 0.62
N PRO A 68 -0.79 1.38 0.92
CA PRO A 68 0.26 1.67 -0.06
C PRO A 68 1.04 0.41 -0.45
N LYS A 69 1.71 0.48 -1.57
CA LYS A 69 2.73 -0.49 -1.98
C LYS A 69 3.86 -0.49 -0.95
N ILE A 70 4.38 -1.67 -0.62
CA ILE A 70 5.46 -1.82 0.39
C ILE A 70 6.70 -1.03 -0.03
N GLY A 71 7.15 -1.21 -1.28
CA GLY A 71 8.32 -0.52 -1.80
C GLY A 71 8.18 1.00 -1.77
N ARG A 72 6.96 1.51 -2.00
CA ARG A 72 6.71 2.95 -1.94
C ARG A 72 7.02 3.54 -0.57
N ILE A 73 6.68 2.85 0.50
CA ILE A 73 6.98 3.31 1.86
C ILE A 73 8.44 3.08 2.22
N LEU A 74 8.96 1.87 1.99
CA LEU A 74 10.33 1.52 2.36
C LEU A 74 11.38 2.39 1.67
N PHE A 75 11.16 2.77 0.40
CA PHE A 75 12.14 3.51 -0.39
C PHE A 75 11.88 5.02 -0.48
N ARG A 76 10.73 5.52 -0.04
CA ARG A 76 10.37 6.94 -0.18
C ARG A 76 10.12 7.66 1.15
N LEU A 77 10.02 6.94 2.27
CA LEU A 77 9.84 7.59 3.56
C LEU A 77 11.03 8.53 3.86
N GLY A 78 10.71 9.78 4.18
CA GLY A 78 11.71 10.80 4.48
C GLY A 78 12.27 11.53 3.26
N TRP A 79 11.86 11.18 2.04
CA TRP A 79 12.22 11.97 0.87
C TRP A 79 11.33 13.22 0.79
N SER A 80 11.97 14.38 0.68
CA SER A 80 11.31 15.67 0.48
C SER A 80 11.99 16.44 -0.64
N VAL A 81 11.18 17.16 -1.42
CA VAL A 81 11.68 18.08 -2.45
C VAL A 81 12.12 19.40 -1.83
N THR A 82 11.65 19.70 -0.62
CA THR A 82 12.01 20.90 0.13
C THR A 82 12.87 20.53 1.32
N LEU A 83 13.97 21.26 1.51
CA LEU A 83 14.86 21.10 2.67
C LEU A 83 14.30 21.75 3.95
N GLN A 84 13.09 22.30 3.90
CA GLN A 84 12.47 22.96 5.05
C GLN A 84 11.77 21.91 5.93
N ASP A 85 12.15 21.88 7.17
CA ASP A 85 11.54 21.21 8.34
C ASP A 85 10.60 20.04 8.00
N LEU A 86 11.18 18.97 7.46
CA LEU A 86 10.44 17.76 7.23
C LEU A 86 10.00 17.19 8.58
N ASP A 87 8.72 17.22 8.87
CA ASP A 87 8.15 16.56 10.03
C ASP A 87 8.11 15.04 9.81
N VAL A 88 9.28 14.43 9.90
CA VAL A 88 9.43 12.98 9.79
C VAL A 88 8.61 12.26 10.85
N PHE A 89 8.51 12.84 12.05
CA PHE A 89 7.72 12.25 13.12
C PHE A 89 6.24 12.23 12.79
N GLY A 90 5.67 13.32 12.32
CA GLY A 90 4.27 13.40 11.90
C GLY A 90 3.97 12.46 10.72
N MET A 91 4.90 12.36 9.75
CA MET A 91 4.77 11.39 8.65
C MET A 91 4.73 9.95 9.13
N VAL A 92 5.65 9.57 10.03
CA VAL A 92 5.74 8.21 10.60
C VAL A 92 4.49 7.88 11.39
N GLU A 93 4.01 8.80 12.23
CA GLU A 93 2.78 8.59 13.01
C GLU A 93 1.55 8.47 12.11
N GLY A 94 1.41 9.32 11.10
CA GLY A 94 0.30 9.25 10.15
C GLY A 94 0.29 7.93 9.37
N LEU A 95 1.44 7.48 8.90
CA LEU A 95 1.57 6.20 8.21
C LEU A 95 1.35 5.02 9.17
N TYR A 96 1.84 5.09 10.39
CA TYR A 96 1.63 4.05 11.40
C TYR A 96 0.13 3.83 11.66
N ILE A 97 -0.64 4.90 11.79
CA ILE A 97 -2.09 4.82 12.00
C ILE A 97 -2.78 4.15 10.80
N THR A 98 -2.34 4.44 9.57
CA THR A 98 -3.03 4.00 8.35
C THR A 98 -2.51 2.70 7.75
N CYS A 99 -1.28 2.28 8.07
CA CYS A 99 -0.60 1.15 7.41
C CYS A 99 -0.20 0.02 8.36
N HIS A 100 -0.64 0.04 9.63
CA HIS A 100 -0.26 -0.97 10.62
C HIS A 100 -0.75 -2.40 10.27
N HIS A 101 -1.72 -2.54 9.37
CA HIS A 101 -2.20 -3.82 8.86
C HIS A 101 -1.26 -4.47 7.83
N ILE A 102 -0.19 -3.78 7.42
CA ILE A 102 0.79 -4.29 6.45
C ILE A 102 2.06 -4.67 7.23
N PRO A 103 2.35 -5.96 7.45
CA PRO A 103 3.34 -6.42 8.43
C PRO A 103 4.73 -5.77 8.32
N PHE A 104 5.32 -5.77 7.14
CA PHE A 104 6.67 -5.21 6.93
C PHE A 104 6.70 -3.69 7.07
N ILE A 105 5.65 -3.00 6.63
CA ILE A 105 5.52 -1.54 6.83
C ILE A 105 5.35 -1.25 8.32
N HIS A 106 4.56 -2.05 9.03
CA HIS A 106 4.36 -1.90 10.47
C HIS A 106 5.69 -1.93 11.24
N GLU A 107 6.52 -2.94 11.02
CA GLU A 107 7.82 -3.08 11.69
C GLU A 107 8.79 -1.95 11.32
N PHE A 108 8.81 -1.57 10.06
CA PHE A 108 9.59 -0.43 9.58
C PHE A 108 9.21 0.88 10.29
N LEU A 109 7.92 1.14 10.42
CA LEU A 109 7.42 2.33 11.11
C LEU A 109 7.65 2.28 12.62
N LEU A 110 7.56 1.10 13.25
CA LEU A 110 7.90 0.91 14.66
C LEU A 110 9.38 1.27 14.94
N ALA A 111 10.29 0.85 14.06
CA ALA A 111 11.69 1.21 14.17
C ALA A 111 11.90 2.74 14.08
N HIS A 112 11.23 3.39 13.15
CA HIS A 112 11.28 4.85 13.00
C HIS A 112 10.69 5.57 14.22
N ARG A 113 9.52 5.16 14.71
CA ARG A 113 8.91 5.73 15.93
C ARG A 113 9.82 5.66 17.14
N ARG A 114 10.62 4.61 17.26
CA ARG A 114 11.60 4.45 18.34
C ARG A 114 12.74 5.48 18.24
N LEU A 115 13.14 5.85 17.04
CA LEU A 115 14.33 6.65 16.77
C LEU A 115 14.05 8.14 16.52
N VAL A 116 12.89 8.46 15.98
CA VAL A 116 12.47 9.84 15.68
C VAL A 116 11.70 10.41 16.86
N LYS A 117 12.04 11.63 17.27
CA LYS A 117 11.34 12.35 18.35
C LYS A 117 10.64 13.55 17.78
N GLY A 118 9.43 13.81 18.24
CA GLY A 118 8.63 14.95 17.83
C GLY A 118 7.31 15.03 18.57
N LYS A 119 6.48 15.99 18.19
CA LYS A 119 5.09 16.07 18.62
C LYS A 119 4.22 15.79 17.40
N TYR A 120 3.29 14.87 17.54
CA TYR A 120 2.29 14.59 16.52
C TYR A 120 1.08 15.51 16.75
N GLU A 121 0.81 16.36 15.77
CA GLU A 121 -0.44 17.10 15.71
C GLU A 121 -1.24 16.51 14.54
N PRO A 122 -2.34 15.78 14.81
CA PRO A 122 -3.15 15.23 13.74
C PRO A 122 -3.69 16.37 12.88
N SER A 123 -3.39 16.31 11.58
CA SER A 123 -3.95 17.29 10.64
C SER A 123 -5.46 17.03 10.47
N TYR A 124 -6.24 18.07 10.27
CA TYR A 124 -7.68 18.00 10.03
C TYR A 124 -8.07 17.18 8.78
N ILE A 125 -7.12 16.88 7.91
CA ILE A 125 -7.32 16.08 6.70
C ILE A 125 -7.59 14.61 7.04
N HIS A 126 -7.02 14.14 8.13
CA HIS A 126 -7.35 12.84 8.68
C HIS A 126 -8.43 13.05 9.74
N GLY A 127 -9.68 13.13 9.33
CA GLY A 127 -10.81 13.09 10.27
C GLY A 127 -10.63 11.97 11.29
N PRO A 128 -11.51 11.81 12.28
CA PRO A 128 -11.43 10.75 13.27
C PRO A 128 -11.72 9.38 12.62
N THR A 129 -10.92 9.01 11.66
CA THR A 129 -10.73 7.62 11.29
C THR A 129 -10.02 7.02 12.48
N ALA A 130 -10.81 6.64 13.48
CA ALA A 130 -10.40 5.59 14.35
C ALA A 130 -10.00 4.45 13.40
N SER A 131 -8.72 4.36 13.09
CA SER A 131 -8.21 3.19 12.40
C SER A 131 -8.37 2.08 13.42
N TYR A 132 -9.43 1.31 13.26
CA TYR A 132 -9.53 0.05 13.99
C TYR A 132 -8.32 -0.76 13.57
N PRO A 133 -7.57 -1.33 14.53
CA PRO A 133 -6.47 -2.20 14.17
C PRO A 133 -7.03 -3.36 13.34
N HIS A 134 -6.67 -3.38 12.06
CA HIS A 134 -6.96 -4.51 11.19
C HIS A 134 -5.92 -5.58 11.45
N GLU A 135 -6.36 -6.77 11.80
CA GLU A 135 -5.46 -7.87 12.06
C GLU A 135 -5.10 -8.59 10.77
N THR A 136 -3.87 -9.05 10.70
CA THR A 136 -3.41 -9.93 9.62
C THR A 136 -4.13 -11.29 9.68
N SER A 137 -4.33 -11.88 8.51
CA SER A 137 -4.96 -13.19 8.35
C SER A 137 -4.07 -14.09 7.49
N PRO A 138 -4.36 -15.39 7.38
CA PRO A 138 -3.68 -16.25 6.43
C PRO A 138 -3.75 -15.72 4.99
N GLU A 139 -4.83 -15.04 4.62
CA GLU A 139 -5.03 -14.43 3.31
C GLU A 139 -4.12 -13.23 3.10
N THR A 140 -3.80 -12.47 4.15
CA THR A 140 -2.79 -11.40 4.10
C THR A 140 -1.43 -11.98 3.71
N TRP A 141 -1.03 -13.08 4.33
CA TRP A 141 0.24 -13.75 4.01
C TRP A 141 0.25 -14.37 2.63
N ALA A 142 -0.85 -14.99 2.20
CA ALA A 142 -0.99 -15.50 0.85
C ALA A 142 -0.87 -14.39 -0.20
N PHE A 143 -1.47 -13.23 0.06
CA PHE A 143 -1.35 -12.03 -0.77
C PHE A 143 0.10 -11.54 -0.87
N LEU A 144 0.80 -11.38 0.27
CA LEU A 144 2.19 -10.93 0.33
C LEU A 144 3.14 -11.91 -0.37
N GLN A 145 2.91 -13.20 -0.21
CA GLN A 145 3.68 -14.24 -0.87
C GLN A 145 3.45 -14.22 -2.38
N ALA A 146 2.20 -14.10 -2.84
CA ALA A 146 1.88 -14.08 -4.26
C ALA A 146 2.44 -12.85 -4.97
N ARG A 147 2.40 -11.66 -4.33
CA ARG A 147 2.88 -10.43 -4.93
C ARG A 147 4.39 -10.22 -4.82
N TYR A 148 4.96 -10.46 -3.64
CA TYR A 148 6.34 -10.08 -3.30
C TYR A 148 7.24 -11.26 -2.95
N GLY A 149 6.71 -12.49 -2.90
CA GLY A 149 7.46 -13.62 -2.34
C GLY A 149 7.69 -13.52 -0.82
N LEU A 150 7.01 -12.60 -0.13
CA LEU A 150 7.17 -12.37 1.30
C LEU A 150 6.30 -13.34 2.11
N MET A 151 6.91 -14.02 3.07
CA MET A 151 6.26 -14.97 3.96
C MET A 151 6.40 -14.51 5.43
N GLU A 152 5.59 -15.05 6.30
CA GLU A 152 5.65 -14.77 7.73
C GLU A 152 7.03 -15.05 8.35
N ALA A 153 7.72 -16.09 7.89
CA ALA A 153 9.08 -16.40 8.31
C ALA A 153 10.10 -15.28 8.01
N HIS A 154 9.87 -14.50 6.95
CA HIS A 154 10.71 -13.36 6.60
C HIS A 154 10.48 -12.17 7.53
N LEU A 155 9.31 -12.09 8.19
CA LEU A 155 9.01 -11.00 9.11
C LEU A 155 9.94 -11.02 10.32
N VAL A 156 10.25 -12.20 10.86
CA VAL A 156 11.17 -12.34 12.01
C VAL A 156 12.55 -11.78 11.65
N GLN A 157 13.08 -12.15 10.48
CA GLN A 157 14.37 -11.64 10.01
C GLN A 157 14.32 -10.11 9.81
N PHE A 158 13.21 -9.61 9.29
CA PHE A 158 13.04 -8.17 9.10
C PHE A 158 12.94 -7.43 10.44
N GLN A 159 12.25 -7.98 11.43
CA GLN A 159 12.17 -7.43 12.79
C GLN A 159 13.57 -7.35 13.44
N GLU A 160 14.35 -8.42 13.36
CA GLU A 160 15.73 -8.43 13.86
C GLU A 160 16.59 -7.34 13.19
N LEU A 161 16.44 -7.19 11.86
CA LEU A 161 17.10 -6.12 11.12
C LEU A 161 16.66 -4.74 11.61
N MET A 162 15.37 -4.50 11.75
CA MET A 162 14.84 -3.22 12.23
C MET A 162 15.27 -2.94 13.67
N ASP A 163 15.35 -3.94 14.53
CA ASP A 163 15.83 -3.81 15.90
C ASP A 163 17.34 -3.52 16.01
N SER A 164 18.10 -3.91 15.00
CA SER A 164 19.53 -3.58 14.90
C SER A 164 19.80 -2.11 14.61
N VAL A 165 18.86 -1.39 14.03
CA VAL A 165 18.98 0.05 13.70
C VAL A 165 18.94 0.88 14.98
N LYS A 166 20.01 1.62 15.26
CA LYS A 166 20.16 2.42 16.51
C LYS A 166 20.09 3.93 16.28
N SER A 167 20.22 4.37 15.05
CA SER A 167 20.18 5.80 14.69
C SER A 167 19.70 5.99 13.24
N LEU A 168 19.26 7.20 12.92
CA LEU A 168 18.94 7.63 11.55
C LEU A 168 19.84 8.81 11.18
N PRO A 169 20.25 8.96 9.93
CA PRO A 169 20.05 8.00 8.82
C PRO A 169 20.93 6.76 8.95
N THR A 170 20.42 5.62 8.49
CA THR A 170 21.14 4.33 8.46
C THR A 170 20.87 3.62 7.16
N ILE A 171 21.90 3.05 6.56
CA ILE A 171 21.75 2.18 5.39
C ILE A 171 21.52 0.76 5.89
N VAL A 172 20.41 0.16 5.49
CA VAL A 172 20.11 -1.24 5.77
C VAL A 172 20.04 -2.01 4.44
N SER A 173 20.49 -3.25 4.46
CA SER A 173 20.42 -4.16 3.33
C SER A 173 19.64 -5.41 3.75
N TRP A 174 18.71 -5.80 2.91
CA TRP A 174 17.93 -7.02 3.09
C TRP A 174 17.72 -7.66 1.71
N PRO A 175 18.00 -8.94 1.52
CA PRO A 175 17.98 -9.57 0.20
C PRO A 175 16.65 -9.44 -0.55
N LEU A 176 15.54 -9.36 0.19
CA LEU A 176 14.20 -9.23 -0.41
C LEU A 176 13.84 -7.80 -0.82
N PHE A 177 14.66 -6.79 -0.51
CA PHE A 177 14.42 -5.41 -0.96
C PHE A 177 14.45 -5.27 -2.48
N GLU A 178 15.33 -6.00 -3.15
CA GLU A 178 15.41 -5.98 -4.62
C GLU A 178 14.12 -6.50 -5.25
N GLU A 179 13.55 -7.57 -4.69
CA GLU A 179 12.29 -8.13 -5.19
C GLU A 179 11.12 -7.16 -4.97
N VAL A 180 11.01 -6.57 -3.77
CA VAL A 180 9.98 -5.56 -3.47
C VAL A 180 10.12 -4.35 -4.39
N ALA A 181 11.36 -3.88 -4.63
CA ALA A 181 11.63 -2.78 -5.54
C ALA A 181 11.22 -3.10 -6.98
N ARG A 182 11.53 -4.32 -7.44
CA ARG A 182 11.19 -4.79 -8.79
C ARG A 182 9.68 -4.87 -9.04
N VAL A 183 8.93 -5.26 -8.01
CA VAL A 183 7.46 -5.43 -8.12
C VAL A 183 6.73 -4.09 -8.07
N ASP A 184 7.25 -3.12 -7.32
CA ASP A 184 6.53 -1.86 -7.04
C ASP A 184 7.01 -0.65 -7.89
N ASN A 185 8.06 -0.81 -8.68
CA ASN A 185 8.53 0.15 -9.68
C ASN A 185 8.08 -0.27 -11.07
#